data_60c80e8b842cbfc86ebd686ce951ec20
#
_entry.id   60c80e8b842cbfc86ebd686ce951ec20
#
_cell.length_a   1.000
_cell.length_b   1.000
_cell.length_c   1.000
_cell.angle_alpha   90.00
_cell.angle_beta   90.00
_cell.angle_gamma   90.00
#
_symmetry.space_group_name_H-M   'P 1'
#
loop_
_entity.id
_entity.type
_entity.pdbx_description
1 polymer ?
#
loop_
_entity_poly.entity_id
_entity_poly.type
_entity_poly.pdbx_seq_one_letter_code
_entity_poly.pdbx_strand_id
1 'polypeptide(L)'
;MVLSIMIALASPADAELSKDWRWCAGKDNVPIELVIKSCTLVIKSAREPAEHLATAFYNRATAHRIQGWYDRAIHDYDEAIRLDPEYALAYNDRGTAYSRKAQPRRAIQDYDRAIRLDPAMAFAFSNRGNAYASRGELDRAMQDYDEAIRLDPSHASAFNNRGYAHRSKGDLKRALQDFDQAIRLVPGYALALKNRGLVLTIAGEHERAIRDFDQLIRLEARNATAWTARCVARALAGRLTPALADCNEALRLHPGSPDAFEARGFVHLKLGQPDRAVADYDAALRVDPKSPRSLYGRGLAKQRGDVTEREVDLIAVKPITSDVAAEFARVDERP
;
A
#
# COMPACT_ATOMS: atom_id res chain seq x y z
N MET A 1 8.14 3.43 -17.47
CA MET A 1 8.21 4.12 -16.17
C MET A 1 9.33 5.14 -16.28
N VAL A 2 9.02 6.41 -16.49
CA VAL A 2 10.01 7.48 -16.67
C VAL A 2 10.45 7.93 -15.29
N LEU A 3 11.72 7.80 -14.99
CA LEU A 3 12.33 8.16 -13.71
C LEU A 3 12.61 9.67 -13.73
N SER A 4 11.76 10.48 -13.10
CA SER A 4 12.14 11.86 -12.75
C SER A 4 13.03 11.80 -11.49
N ILE A 5 14.34 11.75 -11.72
CA ILE A 5 15.31 11.99 -10.65
C ILE A 5 15.31 13.51 -10.44
N MET A 6 14.87 13.96 -9.25
CA MET A 6 15.03 15.37 -8.86
C MET A 6 16.52 15.67 -8.76
N ILE A 7 17.00 16.49 -9.70
CA ILE A 7 18.37 16.95 -9.77
C ILE A 7 18.49 18.14 -8.83
N ALA A 8 19.38 18.09 -7.85
CA ALA A 8 19.88 19.29 -7.19
C ALA A 8 20.47 20.18 -8.29
N LEU A 9 19.97 21.43 -8.39
CA LEU A 9 20.39 22.40 -9.41
C LEU A 9 21.87 22.71 -9.23
N ALA A 10 22.70 22.26 -10.15
CA ALA A 10 24.07 22.68 -10.25
C ALA A 10 24.16 24.14 -10.76
N SER A 11 25.11 24.87 -10.21
CA SER A 11 25.42 26.27 -10.53
C SER A 11 25.87 26.47 -12.00
N PRO A 12 25.78 27.70 -12.57
CA PRO A 12 26.03 27.98 -14.00
C PRO A 12 27.49 27.82 -14.49
N ALA A 13 28.38 27.18 -13.73
CA ALA A 13 29.76 26.90 -14.12
C ALA A 13 29.96 25.55 -14.85
N ASP A 14 28.89 24.87 -15.23
CA ASP A 14 28.90 23.54 -15.87
C ASP A 14 29.23 23.61 -17.38
N ALA A 15 30.37 24.16 -17.71
CA ALA A 15 30.98 23.94 -19.01
C ALA A 15 31.53 22.51 -19.04
N GLU A 16 30.87 21.61 -19.82
CA GLU A 16 31.29 20.24 -20.13
C GLU A 16 31.52 19.30 -18.95
N LEU A 17 30.45 18.96 -18.25
CA LEU A 17 30.43 17.73 -17.44
C LEU A 17 30.82 16.53 -18.29
N SER A 18 31.73 15.70 -17.83
CA SER A 18 32.09 14.46 -18.53
C SER A 18 30.83 13.63 -18.83
N LYS A 19 30.85 12.84 -19.90
CA LYS A 19 29.73 11.96 -20.26
C LYS A 19 29.30 11.08 -19.08
N ASP A 20 30.26 10.57 -18.31
CA ASP A 20 30.01 9.74 -17.14
C ASP A 20 29.30 10.53 -16.03
N TRP A 21 29.66 11.80 -15.83
CA TRP A 21 28.96 12.64 -14.84
C TRP A 21 27.51 12.93 -15.25
N ARG A 22 27.26 13.25 -16.52
CA ARG A 22 25.90 13.46 -17.03
C ARG A 22 25.02 12.22 -16.83
N TRP A 23 25.54 11.06 -17.11
CA TRP A 23 24.83 9.79 -16.96
C TRP A 23 24.68 9.40 -15.49
N CYS A 24 25.68 9.65 -14.64
CA CYS A 24 25.57 9.50 -13.19
C CYS A 24 24.46 10.41 -12.60
N ALA A 25 24.34 11.63 -13.12
CA ALA A 25 23.27 12.55 -12.74
C ALA A 25 21.87 12.19 -13.33
N GLY A 26 21.76 11.07 -14.03
CA GLY A 26 20.50 10.64 -14.65
C GLY A 26 20.05 11.51 -15.83
N LYS A 27 20.94 12.38 -16.36
CA LYS A 27 20.67 13.15 -17.58
C LYS A 27 20.62 12.20 -18.78
N ASP A 28 19.95 12.61 -19.83
CA ASP A 28 19.83 11.86 -21.11
C ASP A 28 18.94 10.58 -21.01
N ASN A 29 18.13 10.43 -19.96
CA ASN A 29 17.18 9.32 -19.77
C ASN A 29 17.80 7.92 -19.96
N VAL A 30 18.98 7.73 -19.42
CA VAL A 30 19.75 6.49 -19.56
C VAL A 30 19.21 5.36 -18.66
N PRO A 31 19.44 4.08 -19.04
CA PRO A 31 19.10 2.93 -18.19
C PRO A 31 19.80 3.00 -16.84
N ILE A 32 19.13 2.47 -15.81
CA ILE A 32 19.62 2.51 -14.41
C ILE A 32 20.98 1.84 -14.22
N GLU A 33 21.25 0.80 -14.98
CA GLU A 33 22.54 0.10 -14.99
C GLU A 33 23.68 1.01 -15.47
N LEU A 34 23.36 1.88 -16.43
CA LEU A 34 24.32 2.85 -16.92
C LEU A 34 24.57 3.97 -15.91
N VAL A 35 23.52 4.40 -15.17
CA VAL A 35 23.67 5.32 -14.02
C VAL A 35 24.65 4.72 -13.00
N ILE A 36 24.45 3.48 -12.58
CA ILE A 36 25.30 2.78 -11.61
C ILE A 36 26.75 2.70 -12.13
N LYS A 37 26.92 2.32 -13.39
CA LYS A 37 28.26 2.24 -14.01
C LYS A 37 28.97 3.58 -14.04
N SER A 38 28.28 4.61 -14.51
CA SER A 38 28.84 5.96 -14.65
C SER A 38 29.17 6.59 -13.31
N CYS A 39 28.28 6.49 -12.32
CA CYS A 39 28.58 6.93 -10.95
C CYS A 39 29.80 6.19 -10.36
N THR A 40 29.94 4.90 -10.68
CA THR A 40 31.10 4.12 -10.23
C THR A 40 32.40 4.62 -10.88
N LEU A 41 32.39 5.03 -12.14
CA LEU A 41 33.55 5.61 -12.81
C LEU A 41 33.91 6.98 -12.21
N VAL A 42 32.91 7.83 -11.99
CA VAL A 42 33.10 9.14 -11.32
C VAL A 42 33.73 8.97 -9.93
N ILE A 43 33.18 8.09 -9.10
CA ILE A 43 33.68 7.81 -7.74
C ILE A 43 35.13 7.28 -7.78
N LYS A 44 35.43 6.36 -8.70
CA LYS A 44 36.77 5.77 -8.82
C LYS A 44 37.82 6.76 -9.36
N SER A 45 37.41 7.74 -10.15
CA SER A 45 38.34 8.73 -10.68
C SER A 45 38.98 9.56 -9.58
N ALA A 46 38.27 9.75 -8.45
CA ALA A 46 38.67 10.56 -7.28
C ALA A 46 39.18 11.97 -7.64
N ARG A 47 38.75 12.49 -8.81
CA ARG A 47 39.16 13.82 -9.33
C ARG A 47 38.15 14.90 -8.99
N GLU A 48 36.97 14.50 -8.54
CA GLU A 48 35.86 15.40 -8.23
C GLU A 48 36.00 15.98 -6.80
N PRO A 49 35.53 17.20 -6.55
CA PRO A 49 35.36 17.75 -5.21
C PRO A 49 34.49 16.86 -4.33
N ALA A 50 34.65 16.93 -3.01
CA ALA A 50 33.89 16.12 -2.03
C ALA A 50 32.36 16.23 -2.23
N GLU A 51 31.85 17.43 -2.51
CA GLU A 51 30.44 17.68 -2.80
C GLU A 51 29.91 16.92 -4.03
N HIS A 52 30.70 16.91 -5.11
CA HIS A 52 30.36 16.13 -6.31
C HIS A 52 30.43 14.62 -6.04
N LEU A 53 31.42 14.16 -5.27
CA LEU A 53 31.49 12.77 -4.87
C LEU A 53 30.31 12.36 -3.99
N ALA A 54 29.88 13.22 -3.05
CA ALA A 54 28.67 13.00 -2.26
C ALA A 54 27.45 12.80 -3.15
N THR A 55 27.28 13.66 -4.16
CA THR A 55 26.19 13.55 -5.15
C THR A 55 26.30 12.27 -5.99
N ALA A 56 27.53 11.87 -6.40
CA ALA A 56 27.71 10.63 -7.15
C ALA A 56 27.37 9.38 -6.33
N PHE A 57 27.77 9.34 -5.05
CA PHE A 57 27.37 8.29 -4.12
C PHE A 57 25.86 8.28 -3.91
N TYR A 58 25.22 9.42 -3.67
CA TYR A 58 23.77 9.55 -3.52
C TYR A 58 23.02 9.02 -4.75
N ASN A 59 23.43 9.41 -5.96
CA ASN A 59 22.78 8.97 -7.20
C ASN A 59 22.92 7.47 -7.41
N ARG A 60 24.12 6.88 -7.12
CA ARG A 60 24.33 5.44 -7.18
C ARG A 60 23.51 4.69 -6.12
N ALA A 61 23.44 5.23 -4.92
CA ALA A 61 22.60 4.71 -3.85
C ALA A 61 21.11 4.68 -4.25
N THR A 62 20.63 5.79 -4.83
CA THR A 62 19.24 5.88 -5.33
C THR A 62 18.98 4.85 -6.42
N ALA A 63 19.92 4.64 -7.36
CA ALA A 63 19.84 3.60 -8.37
C ALA A 63 19.82 2.19 -7.75
N HIS A 64 20.66 1.92 -6.76
CA HIS A 64 20.66 0.65 -6.01
C HIS A 64 19.33 0.45 -5.26
N ARG A 65 18.78 1.48 -4.63
CA ARG A 65 17.48 1.43 -3.92
C ARG A 65 16.33 1.07 -4.86
N ILE A 66 16.32 1.64 -6.07
CA ILE A 66 15.31 1.35 -7.10
C ILE A 66 15.40 -0.11 -7.56
N GLN A 67 16.61 -0.67 -7.66
CA GLN A 67 16.83 -2.09 -7.97
C GLN A 67 16.54 -3.03 -6.78
N GLY A 68 16.16 -2.48 -5.61
CA GLY A 68 15.93 -3.28 -4.40
C GLY A 68 17.20 -3.73 -3.68
N TRP A 69 18.38 -3.24 -4.08
CA TRP A 69 19.67 -3.58 -3.46
C TRP A 69 19.95 -2.68 -2.26
N TYR A 70 19.09 -2.79 -1.25
CA TYR A 70 19.06 -1.86 -0.12
C TYR A 70 20.36 -1.79 0.66
N ASP A 71 21.10 -2.89 0.82
CA ASP A 71 22.39 -2.87 1.53
C ASP A 71 23.44 -2.04 0.79
N ARG A 72 23.48 -2.16 -0.55
CA ARG A 72 24.38 -1.34 -1.37
C ARG A 72 23.95 0.12 -1.35
N ALA A 73 22.65 0.38 -1.37
CA ALA A 73 22.11 1.73 -1.28
C ALA A 73 22.49 2.39 0.05
N ILE A 74 22.33 1.68 1.18
CA ILE A 74 22.69 2.18 2.51
C ILE A 74 24.17 2.51 2.58
N HIS A 75 25.05 1.62 2.11
CA HIS A 75 26.49 1.86 2.07
C HIS A 75 26.84 3.15 1.30
N ASP A 76 26.25 3.32 0.11
CA ASP A 76 26.51 4.50 -0.69
C ASP A 76 25.91 5.79 -0.07
N TYR A 77 24.73 5.69 0.56
CA TYR A 77 24.20 6.83 1.34
C TYR A 77 25.08 7.17 2.55
N ASP A 78 25.68 6.17 3.22
CA ASP A 78 26.64 6.40 4.30
C ASP A 78 27.86 7.19 3.81
N GLU A 79 28.38 6.87 2.63
CA GLU A 79 29.48 7.61 2.03
C GLU A 79 29.07 9.03 1.59
N ALA A 80 27.88 9.19 1.02
CA ALA A 80 27.33 10.51 0.69
C ALA A 80 27.22 11.40 1.93
N ILE A 81 26.69 10.87 3.03
CA ILE A 81 26.54 11.55 4.31
C ILE A 81 27.90 11.83 4.98
N ARG A 82 28.86 10.93 4.84
CA ARG A 82 30.22 11.15 5.35
C ARG A 82 30.90 12.33 4.65
N LEU A 83 30.67 12.47 3.35
CA LEU A 83 31.23 13.56 2.54
C LEU A 83 30.45 14.87 2.73
N ASP A 84 29.15 14.79 2.90
CA ASP A 84 28.28 15.94 3.21
C ASP A 84 27.31 15.58 4.35
N PRO A 85 27.66 15.92 5.60
CA PRO A 85 26.81 15.66 6.78
C PRO A 85 25.50 16.47 6.84
N GLU A 86 25.32 17.45 5.94
CA GLU A 86 24.10 18.24 5.83
C GLU A 86 23.20 17.82 4.66
N TYR A 87 23.52 16.70 3.99
CA TYR A 87 22.76 16.20 2.86
C TYR A 87 21.41 15.58 3.27
N ALA A 88 20.42 16.44 3.50
CA ALA A 88 19.09 16.06 4.01
C ALA A 88 18.42 14.94 3.18
N LEU A 89 18.52 15.01 1.84
CA LEU A 89 17.98 13.99 0.93
C LEU A 89 18.61 12.60 1.14
N ALA A 90 19.92 12.55 1.42
CA ALA A 90 20.61 11.29 1.65
C ALA A 90 20.12 10.61 2.94
N TYR A 91 19.89 11.37 4.00
CA TYR A 91 19.27 10.84 5.21
C TYR A 91 17.85 10.33 4.94
N ASN A 92 16.99 11.12 4.27
CA ASN A 92 15.63 10.67 3.95
C ASN A 92 15.63 9.36 3.16
N ASP A 93 16.47 9.25 2.13
CA ASP A 93 16.48 8.08 1.24
C ASP A 93 17.15 6.86 1.88
N ARG A 94 18.14 7.07 2.77
CA ARG A 94 18.67 5.99 3.61
C ARG A 94 17.63 5.48 4.60
N GLY A 95 16.86 6.39 5.21
CA GLY A 95 15.70 6.06 6.03
C GLY A 95 14.67 5.23 5.26
N THR A 96 14.41 5.58 4.00
CA THR A 96 13.54 4.80 3.12
C THR A 96 14.11 3.40 2.85
N ALA A 97 15.43 3.26 2.63
CA ALA A 97 16.06 1.97 2.47
C ALA A 97 15.97 1.11 3.76
N TYR A 98 16.17 1.72 4.94
CA TYR A 98 15.95 1.03 6.23
C TYR A 98 14.50 0.60 6.42
N SER A 99 13.54 1.44 6.04
CA SER A 99 12.10 1.10 6.10
C SER A 99 11.77 -0.13 5.23
N ARG A 100 12.32 -0.19 4.00
CA ARG A 100 12.17 -1.34 3.10
C ARG A 100 12.80 -2.62 3.64
N LYS A 101 13.80 -2.51 4.50
CA LYS A 101 14.41 -3.63 5.24
C LYS A 101 13.68 -3.96 6.54
N ALA A 102 12.48 -3.45 6.77
CA ALA A 102 11.73 -3.61 8.00
C ALA A 102 12.51 -3.15 9.27
N GLN A 103 13.31 -2.08 9.15
CA GLN A 103 14.07 -1.47 10.24
C GLN A 103 13.53 -0.06 10.59
N PRO A 104 12.28 0.06 11.06
CA PRO A 104 11.61 1.34 11.22
C PRO A 104 12.27 2.27 12.24
N ARG A 105 12.97 1.72 13.27
CA ARG A 105 13.69 2.55 14.25
C ARG A 105 14.84 3.34 13.60
N ARG A 106 15.63 2.68 12.73
CA ARG A 106 16.71 3.35 12.00
C ARG A 106 16.15 4.34 10.98
N ALA A 107 15.08 3.97 10.30
CA ALA A 107 14.39 4.85 9.36
C ALA A 107 13.93 6.14 10.04
N ILE A 108 13.30 6.06 11.23
CA ILE A 108 12.86 7.23 12.00
C ILE A 108 14.06 8.14 12.37
N GLN A 109 15.17 7.58 12.82
CA GLN A 109 16.37 8.36 13.15
C GLN A 109 16.88 9.18 11.94
N ASP A 110 16.89 8.57 10.77
CA ASP A 110 17.30 9.23 9.55
C ASP A 110 16.30 10.29 9.08
N TYR A 111 15.00 10.02 9.14
CA TYR A 111 13.98 11.03 8.85
C TYR A 111 14.03 12.20 9.84
N ASP A 112 14.28 11.94 11.13
CA ASP A 112 14.48 12.98 12.13
C ASP A 112 15.67 13.89 11.78
N ARG A 113 16.75 13.30 11.23
CA ARG A 113 17.90 14.09 10.80
C ARG A 113 17.58 14.88 9.54
N ALA A 114 16.92 14.28 8.56
CA ALA A 114 16.47 14.95 7.33
C ALA A 114 15.57 16.15 7.65
N ILE A 115 14.58 15.99 8.52
CA ILE A 115 13.67 17.05 8.96
C ILE A 115 14.38 18.16 9.72
N ARG A 116 15.38 17.85 10.55
CA ARG A 116 16.19 18.88 11.22
C ARG A 116 17.01 19.70 10.25
N LEU A 117 17.50 19.10 9.17
CA LEU A 117 18.29 19.77 8.13
C LEU A 117 17.40 20.57 7.17
N ASP A 118 16.25 20.03 6.82
CA ASP A 118 15.25 20.68 5.98
C ASP A 118 13.84 20.51 6.58
N PRO A 119 13.38 21.44 7.40
CA PRO A 119 12.04 21.41 8.01
C PRO A 119 10.88 21.59 7.01
N ALA A 120 11.16 21.95 5.76
CA ALA A 120 10.14 22.10 4.72
C ALA A 120 9.94 20.82 3.89
N MET A 121 10.67 19.75 4.20
CA MET A 121 10.65 18.49 3.44
C MET A 121 9.39 17.65 3.74
N ALA A 122 8.26 17.98 3.09
CA ALA A 122 6.97 17.32 3.31
C ALA A 122 7.02 15.79 3.22
N PHE A 123 7.78 15.27 2.26
CA PHE A 123 7.90 13.81 2.07
C PHE A 123 8.69 13.11 3.21
N ALA A 124 9.61 13.81 3.90
CA ALA A 124 10.30 13.23 5.04
C ALA A 124 9.35 13.03 6.23
N PHE A 125 8.45 13.98 6.49
CA PHE A 125 7.36 13.81 7.46
C PHE A 125 6.46 12.65 7.06
N SER A 126 5.99 12.59 5.82
CA SER A 126 5.15 11.48 5.34
C SER A 126 5.83 10.12 5.49
N ASN A 127 7.12 10.02 5.18
CA ASN A 127 7.91 8.80 5.33
C ASN A 127 8.09 8.41 6.81
N ARG A 128 8.35 9.39 7.70
CA ARG A 128 8.43 9.15 9.14
C ARG A 128 7.09 8.70 9.71
N GLY A 129 5.99 9.32 9.28
CA GLY A 129 4.64 8.90 9.58
C GLY A 129 4.37 7.44 9.19
N ASN A 130 4.79 7.02 8.00
CA ASN A 130 4.71 5.63 7.57
C ASN A 130 5.51 4.68 8.49
N ALA A 131 6.70 5.10 8.92
CA ALA A 131 7.51 4.32 9.83
C ALA A 131 6.87 4.23 11.24
N TYR A 132 6.25 5.29 11.74
CA TYR A 132 5.46 5.25 12.99
C TYR A 132 4.23 4.35 12.83
N ALA A 133 3.48 4.46 11.73
CA ALA A 133 2.32 3.62 11.48
C ALA A 133 2.68 2.12 11.42
N SER A 134 3.83 1.76 10.82
CA SER A 134 4.32 0.37 10.79
C SER A 134 4.65 -0.20 12.17
N ARG A 135 4.85 0.67 13.17
CA ARG A 135 5.05 0.32 14.58
C ARG A 135 3.77 0.38 15.42
N GLY A 136 2.64 0.70 14.80
CA GLY A 136 1.38 0.91 15.50
C GLY A 136 1.24 2.26 16.22
N GLU A 137 2.22 3.16 16.06
CA GLU A 137 2.23 4.50 16.69
C GLU A 137 1.39 5.49 15.87
N LEU A 138 0.08 5.18 15.74
CA LEU A 138 -0.83 5.89 14.81
C LEU A 138 -0.95 7.39 15.12
N ASP A 139 -0.93 7.81 16.39
CA ASP A 139 -1.05 9.23 16.75
C ASP A 139 0.13 10.05 16.24
N ARG A 140 1.35 9.51 16.37
CA ARG A 140 2.57 10.14 15.81
C ARG A 140 2.53 10.16 14.29
N ALA A 141 2.09 9.06 13.70
CA ALA A 141 1.93 8.99 12.24
C ALA A 141 0.99 10.07 11.72
N MET A 142 -0.13 10.29 12.40
CA MET A 142 -1.12 11.31 12.02
C MET A 142 -0.54 12.73 12.13
N GLN A 143 0.19 13.02 13.21
CA GLN A 143 0.89 14.33 13.36
C GLN A 143 1.85 14.59 12.20
N ASP A 144 2.60 13.58 11.79
CA ASP A 144 3.53 13.68 10.66
C ASP A 144 2.81 13.84 9.32
N TYR A 145 1.69 13.14 9.11
CA TYR A 145 0.89 13.33 7.90
C TYR A 145 0.22 14.72 7.88
N ASP A 146 -0.22 15.24 9.02
CA ASP A 146 -0.76 16.60 9.14
C ASP A 146 0.30 17.64 8.72
N GLU A 147 1.53 17.48 9.19
CA GLU A 147 2.62 18.37 8.83
C GLU A 147 3.02 18.23 7.36
N ALA A 148 3.08 17.00 6.84
CA ALA A 148 3.33 16.78 5.41
C ALA A 148 2.28 17.47 4.52
N ILE A 149 0.99 17.39 4.90
CA ILE A 149 -0.12 18.05 4.20
C ILE A 149 -0.06 19.57 4.35
N ARG A 150 0.31 20.07 5.51
CA ARG A 150 0.50 21.52 5.74
C ARG A 150 1.59 22.09 4.84
N LEU A 151 2.71 21.37 4.69
CA LEU A 151 3.84 21.76 3.86
C LEU A 151 3.54 21.59 2.36
N ASP A 152 2.89 20.51 1.99
CA ASP A 152 2.48 20.23 0.61
C ASP A 152 1.00 19.79 0.57
N PRO A 153 0.05 20.73 0.36
CA PRO A 153 -1.37 20.41 0.23
C PRO A 153 -1.73 19.53 -0.99
N SER A 154 -0.79 19.31 -1.90
CA SER A 154 -0.95 18.42 -3.06
C SER A 154 -0.42 17.01 -2.83
N HIS A 155 0.05 16.70 -1.62
CA HIS A 155 0.67 15.41 -1.27
C HIS A 155 -0.36 14.29 -1.12
N ALA A 156 -0.86 13.77 -2.23
CA ALA A 156 -1.93 12.77 -2.28
C ALA A 156 -1.66 11.53 -1.41
N SER A 157 -0.39 11.07 -1.33
CA SER A 157 -0.06 9.92 -0.50
C SER A 157 -0.15 10.20 1.00
N ALA A 158 0.12 11.43 1.46
CA ALA A 158 -0.06 11.79 2.86
C ALA A 158 -1.55 11.75 3.26
N PHE A 159 -2.44 12.27 2.41
CA PHE A 159 -3.90 12.11 2.60
C PHE A 159 -4.31 10.65 2.65
N ASN A 160 -3.89 9.82 1.69
CA ASN A 160 -4.22 8.39 1.70
C ASN A 160 -3.75 7.71 2.99
N ASN A 161 -2.54 8.00 3.45
CA ASN A 161 -1.95 7.35 4.62
C ASN A 161 -2.61 7.83 5.92
N ARG A 162 -2.97 9.12 6.02
CA ARG A 162 -3.76 9.64 7.14
C ARG A 162 -5.17 9.05 7.15
N GLY A 163 -5.82 8.94 6.00
CA GLY A 163 -7.10 8.25 5.85
C GLY A 163 -7.04 6.80 6.30
N TYR A 164 -5.96 6.08 5.98
CA TYR A 164 -5.75 4.74 6.48
C TYR A 164 -5.59 4.71 8.01
N ALA A 165 -4.85 5.65 8.60
CA ALA A 165 -4.72 5.77 10.06
C ALA A 165 -6.07 6.09 10.72
N HIS A 166 -6.88 7.01 10.16
CA HIS A 166 -8.25 7.27 10.62
C HIS A 166 -9.12 6.02 10.59
N ARG A 167 -9.10 5.27 9.48
CA ARG A 167 -9.82 4.00 9.37
C ARG A 167 -9.39 3.02 10.46
N SER A 168 -8.09 2.87 10.69
CA SER A 168 -7.55 1.96 11.72
C SER A 168 -7.98 2.36 13.14
N LYS A 169 -8.32 3.62 13.36
CA LYS A 169 -8.89 4.14 14.62
C LYS A 169 -10.43 4.08 14.64
N GLY A 170 -11.07 3.57 13.58
CA GLY A 170 -12.53 3.49 13.46
C GLY A 170 -13.21 4.78 13.00
N ASP A 171 -12.46 5.86 12.73
CA ASP A 171 -13.03 7.12 12.22
C ASP A 171 -13.21 7.04 10.70
N LEU A 172 -14.29 6.34 10.29
CA LEU A 172 -14.60 6.13 8.89
C LEU A 172 -14.92 7.45 8.16
N LYS A 173 -15.50 8.43 8.86
CA LYS A 173 -15.86 9.72 8.28
C LYS A 173 -14.62 10.49 7.83
N ARG A 174 -13.63 10.66 8.72
CA ARG A 174 -12.39 11.35 8.38
C ARG A 174 -11.58 10.54 7.36
N ALA A 175 -11.59 9.21 7.46
CA ALA A 175 -10.96 8.36 6.46
C ALA A 175 -11.50 8.62 5.05
N LEU A 176 -12.83 8.70 4.87
CA LEU A 176 -13.44 9.01 3.58
C LEU A 176 -13.06 10.39 3.06
N GLN A 177 -13.02 11.41 3.92
CA GLN A 177 -12.59 12.76 3.53
C GLN A 177 -11.16 12.78 2.98
N ASP A 178 -10.26 12.08 3.64
CA ASP A 178 -8.85 11.99 3.22
C ASP A 178 -8.69 11.21 1.92
N PHE A 179 -9.38 10.06 1.77
CA PHE A 179 -9.35 9.32 0.50
C PHE A 179 -9.97 10.11 -0.64
N ASP A 180 -11.06 10.85 -0.38
CA ASP A 180 -11.68 11.74 -1.36
C ASP A 180 -10.68 12.81 -1.83
N GLN A 181 -9.90 13.39 -0.91
CA GLN A 181 -8.89 14.36 -1.27
C GLN A 181 -7.75 13.72 -2.06
N ALA A 182 -7.25 12.56 -1.63
CA ALA A 182 -6.21 11.83 -2.36
C ALA A 182 -6.63 11.51 -3.81
N ILE A 183 -7.88 11.10 -4.02
CA ILE A 183 -8.43 10.79 -5.35
C ILE A 183 -8.70 12.07 -6.17
N ARG A 184 -9.10 13.19 -5.53
CA ARG A 184 -9.19 14.48 -6.23
C ARG A 184 -7.83 14.94 -6.77
N LEU A 185 -6.78 14.78 -5.97
CA LEU A 185 -5.42 15.14 -6.38
C LEU A 185 -4.87 14.20 -7.45
N VAL A 186 -5.13 12.91 -7.33
CA VAL A 186 -4.69 11.87 -8.27
C VAL A 186 -5.85 10.93 -8.59
N PRO A 187 -6.66 11.23 -9.63
CA PRO A 187 -7.86 10.44 -9.95
C PRO A 187 -7.62 8.95 -10.21
N GLY A 188 -6.41 8.57 -10.66
CA GLY A 188 -5.99 7.18 -10.87
C GLY A 188 -5.24 6.56 -9.68
N TYR A 189 -5.36 7.11 -8.47
CA TYR A 189 -4.65 6.59 -7.31
C TYR A 189 -5.26 5.27 -6.82
N ALA A 190 -4.79 4.16 -7.39
CA ALA A 190 -5.31 2.81 -7.18
C ALA A 190 -5.44 2.45 -5.67
N LEU A 191 -4.43 2.80 -4.86
CA LEU A 191 -4.46 2.52 -3.42
C LEU A 191 -5.57 3.30 -2.69
N ALA A 192 -5.76 4.58 -3.03
CA ALA A 192 -6.80 5.40 -2.43
C ALA A 192 -8.20 4.93 -2.85
N LEU A 193 -8.40 4.56 -4.13
CA LEU A 193 -9.64 3.95 -4.62
C LEU A 193 -9.96 2.65 -3.85
N LYS A 194 -8.96 1.77 -3.69
CA LYS A 194 -9.13 0.55 -2.90
C LYS A 194 -9.55 0.86 -1.46
N ASN A 195 -8.82 1.75 -0.80
CA ASN A 195 -9.06 2.07 0.60
C ASN A 195 -10.41 2.73 0.81
N ARG A 196 -10.82 3.67 -0.06
CA ARG A 196 -12.14 4.31 -0.01
C ARG A 196 -13.24 3.30 -0.26
N GLY A 197 -13.11 2.47 -1.29
CA GLY A 197 -14.09 1.42 -1.61
C GLY A 197 -14.32 0.46 -0.44
N LEU A 198 -13.26 0.05 0.27
CA LEU A 198 -13.39 -0.78 1.48
C LEU A 198 -14.13 -0.05 2.60
N VAL A 199 -13.82 1.23 2.86
CA VAL A 199 -14.53 2.02 3.88
C VAL A 199 -15.98 2.23 3.50
N LEU A 200 -16.27 2.53 2.24
CA LEU A 200 -17.65 2.67 1.74
C LEU A 200 -18.44 1.37 1.86
N THR A 201 -17.80 0.21 1.65
CA THR A 201 -18.43 -1.09 1.85
C THR A 201 -18.83 -1.28 3.31
N ILE A 202 -17.94 -0.95 4.27
CA ILE A 202 -18.25 -0.99 5.72
C ILE A 202 -19.35 -0.01 6.09
N ALA A 203 -19.36 1.19 5.49
CA ALA A 203 -20.36 2.23 5.73
C ALA A 203 -21.74 1.92 5.09
N GLY A 204 -21.87 0.82 4.33
CA GLY A 204 -23.10 0.46 3.64
C GLY A 204 -23.34 1.22 2.32
N GLU A 205 -22.39 2.03 1.88
CA GLU A 205 -22.47 2.82 0.64
C GLU A 205 -21.99 1.99 -0.57
N HIS A 206 -22.63 0.83 -0.77
CA HIS A 206 -22.15 -0.21 -1.68
C HIS A 206 -22.03 0.24 -3.14
N GLU A 207 -22.95 1.08 -3.61
CA GLU A 207 -22.92 1.59 -4.98
C GLU A 207 -21.72 2.51 -5.25
N ARG A 208 -21.31 3.29 -4.26
CA ARG A 208 -20.10 4.10 -4.34
C ARG A 208 -18.86 3.21 -4.32
N ALA A 209 -18.84 2.20 -3.44
CA ALA A 209 -17.76 1.22 -3.37
C ALA A 209 -17.57 0.47 -4.71
N ILE A 210 -18.67 0.03 -5.33
CA ILE A 210 -18.64 -0.63 -6.65
C ILE A 210 -17.99 0.28 -7.69
N ARG A 211 -18.32 1.58 -7.72
CA ARG A 211 -17.71 2.53 -8.67
C ARG A 211 -16.19 2.66 -8.47
N ASP A 212 -15.73 2.69 -7.22
CA ASP A 212 -14.31 2.74 -6.91
C ASP A 212 -13.57 1.48 -7.36
N PHE A 213 -14.15 0.31 -7.09
CA PHE A 213 -13.58 -0.96 -7.55
C PHE A 213 -13.67 -1.13 -9.07
N ASP A 214 -14.70 -0.61 -9.72
CA ASP A 214 -14.79 -0.55 -11.19
C ASP A 214 -13.63 0.25 -11.78
N GLN A 215 -13.31 1.40 -11.18
CA GLN A 215 -12.18 2.21 -11.60
C GLN A 215 -10.85 1.51 -11.32
N LEU A 216 -10.69 0.90 -10.14
CA LEU A 216 -9.50 0.13 -9.79
C LEU A 216 -9.27 -1.03 -10.76
N ILE A 217 -10.30 -1.77 -11.13
CA ILE A 217 -10.21 -2.88 -12.10
C ILE A 217 -9.84 -2.37 -13.50
N ARG A 218 -10.33 -1.19 -13.91
CA ARG A 218 -9.90 -0.58 -15.17
C ARG A 218 -8.40 -0.24 -15.19
N LEU A 219 -7.86 0.19 -14.05
CA LEU A 219 -6.44 0.51 -13.90
C LEU A 219 -5.57 -0.76 -13.80
N GLU A 220 -6.08 -1.77 -13.11
CA GLU A 220 -5.35 -2.98 -12.73
C GLU A 220 -6.21 -4.23 -12.97
N ALA A 221 -6.49 -4.56 -14.23
CA ALA A 221 -7.42 -5.65 -14.60
C ALA A 221 -7.04 -7.03 -14.04
N ARG A 222 -5.75 -7.25 -13.72
CA ARG A 222 -5.25 -8.52 -13.15
C ARG A 222 -5.16 -8.51 -11.62
N ASN A 223 -5.70 -7.50 -10.95
CA ASN A 223 -5.71 -7.40 -9.50
C ASN A 223 -6.86 -8.24 -8.91
N ALA A 224 -6.60 -9.49 -8.56
CA ALA A 224 -7.59 -10.41 -7.99
C ALA A 224 -8.29 -9.83 -6.74
N THR A 225 -7.56 -9.05 -5.91
CA THR A 225 -8.13 -8.43 -4.71
C THR A 225 -9.20 -7.39 -5.07
N ALA A 226 -9.03 -6.65 -6.16
CA ALA A 226 -10.04 -5.67 -6.62
C ALA A 226 -11.34 -6.38 -7.06
N TRP A 227 -11.21 -7.50 -7.77
CA TRP A 227 -12.35 -8.33 -8.15
C TRP A 227 -13.07 -8.92 -6.93
N THR A 228 -12.31 -9.44 -5.95
CA THR A 228 -12.87 -9.94 -4.68
C THR A 228 -13.62 -8.84 -3.92
N ALA A 229 -13.04 -7.66 -3.80
CA ALA A 229 -13.67 -6.53 -3.10
C ALA A 229 -14.97 -6.07 -3.79
N ARG A 230 -14.98 -6.02 -5.14
CA ARG A 230 -16.19 -5.71 -5.89
C ARG A 230 -17.25 -6.81 -5.77
N CYS A 231 -16.84 -8.08 -5.77
CA CYS A 231 -17.74 -9.21 -5.51
C CYS A 231 -18.48 -9.00 -4.19
N VAL A 232 -17.76 -8.72 -3.09
CA VAL A 232 -18.36 -8.48 -1.77
C VAL A 232 -19.31 -7.27 -1.80
N ALA A 233 -18.87 -6.13 -2.36
CA ALA A 233 -19.70 -4.94 -2.46
C ALA A 233 -21.00 -5.18 -3.26
N ARG A 234 -20.92 -5.91 -4.38
CA ARG A 234 -22.08 -6.31 -5.19
C ARG A 234 -23.02 -7.27 -4.45
N ALA A 235 -22.44 -8.23 -3.70
CA ALA A 235 -23.23 -9.17 -2.90
C ALA A 235 -24.02 -8.47 -1.79
N LEU A 236 -23.38 -7.48 -1.13
CA LEU A 236 -24.04 -6.64 -0.11
C LEU A 236 -25.09 -5.71 -0.71
N ALA A 237 -24.89 -5.26 -1.97
CA ALA A 237 -25.89 -4.52 -2.73
C ALA A 237 -27.03 -5.38 -3.31
N GLY A 238 -27.08 -6.69 -3.03
CA GLY A 238 -28.08 -7.61 -3.59
C GLY A 238 -27.84 -8.05 -5.05
N ARG A 239 -26.74 -7.60 -5.67
CA ARG A 239 -26.41 -7.91 -7.08
C ARG A 239 -25.67 -9.26 -7.20
N LEU A 240 -26.36 -10.35 -6.85
CA LEU A 240 -25.73 -11.66 -6.62
C LEU A 240 -25.09 -12.28 -7.87
N THR A 241 -25.77 -12.21 -9.03
CA THR A 241 -25.23 -12.79 -10.29
C THR A 241 -23.95 -12.08 -10.75
N PRO A 242 -23.89 -10.73 -10.82
CA PRO A 242 -22.63 -10.04 -11.09
C PRO A 242 -21.57 -10.25 -10.01
N ALA A 243 -21.94 -10.41 -8.73
CA ALA A 243 -21.02 -10.73 -7.66
C ALA A 243 -20.33 -12.07 -7.88
N LEU A 244 -21.12 -13.11 -8.22
CA LEU A 244 -20.59 -14.44 -8.51
C LEU A 244 -19.60 -14.42 -9.68
N ALA A 245 -19.88 -13.65 -10.73
CA ALA A 245 -18.98 -13.49 -11.86
C ALA A 245 -17.64 -12.85 -11.42
N ASP A 246 -17.67 -11.82 -10.57
CA ASP A 246 -16.46 -11.18 -10.03
C ASP A 246 -15.63 -12.13 -9.17
N CYS A 247 -16.28 -12.89 -8.28
CA CYS A 247 -15.57 -13.86 -7.46
C CYS A 247 -14.92 -14.97 -8.28
N ASN A 248 -15.60 -15.43 -9.35
CA ASN A 248 -15.01 -16.41 -10.27
C ASN A 248 -13.80 -15.83 -11.01
N GLU A 249 -13.84 -14.57 -11.43
CA GLU A 249 -12.71 -13.92 -12.06
C GLU A 249 -11.54 -13.73 -11.05
N ALA A 250 -11.83 -13.38 -9.81
CA ALA A 250 -10.81 -13.32 -8.76
C ALA A 250 -10.09 -14.67 -8.57
N LEU A 251 -10.85 -15.78 -8.54
CA LEU A 251 -10.30 -17.12 -8.42
C LEU A 251 -9.60 -17.59 -9.70
N ARG A 252 -10.02 -17.14 -10.88
CA ARG A 252 -9.30 -17.39 -12.13
C ARG A 252 -7.92 -16.71 -12.12
N LEU A 253 -7.84 -15.50 -11.58
CA LEU A 253 -6.58 -14.74 -11.46
C LEU A 253 -5.68 -15.26 -10.35
N HIS A 254 -6.27 -15.71 -9.23
CA HIS A 254 -5.56 -16.27 -8.08
C HIS A 254 -6.31 -17.49 -7.51
N PRO A 255 -6.07 -18.69 -8.06
CA PRO A 255 -6.84 -19.89 -7.73
C PRO A 255 -6.76 -20.37 -6.27
N GLY A 256 -5.75 -19.90 -5.53
CA GLY A 256 -5.54 -20.25 -4.11
C GLY A 256 -5.98 -19.16 -3.13
N SER A 257 -6.70 -18.13 -3.56
CA SER A 257 -7.08 -17.02 -2.67
C SER A 257 -8.14 -17.39 -1.64
N PRO A 258 -7.83 -17.46 -0.34
CA PRO A 258 -8.83 -17.73 0.70
C PRO A 258 -9.92 -16.66 0.74
N ASP A 259 -9.55 -15.38 0.58
CA ASP A 259 -10.50 -14.26 0.57
C ASP A 259 -11.52 -14.38 -0.58
N ALA A 260 -11.08 -14.83 -1.74
CA ALA A 260 -11.97 -15.01 -2.90
C ALA A 260 -12.91 -16.21 -2.74
N PHE A 261 -12.44 -17.31 -2.14
CA PHE A 261 -13.31 -18.43 -1.77
C PHE A 261 -14.32 -17.99 -0.71
N GLU A 262 -13.90 -17.30 0.34
CA GLU A 262 -14.79 -16.78 1.38
C GLU A 262 -15.87 -15.86 0.80
N ALA A 263 -15.48 -14.92 -0.07
CA ALA A 263 -16.41 -14.03 -0.75
C ALA A 263 -17.41 -14.80 -1.64
N ARG A 264 -16.96 -15.83 -2.38
CA ARG A 264 -17.84 -16.64 -3.22
C ARG A 264 -18.76 -17.51 -2.38
N GLY A 265 -18.28 -18.08 -1.29
CA GLY A 265 -19.09 -18.80 -0.30
C GLY A 265 -20.23 -17.93 0.26
N PHE A 266 -19.92 -16.68 0.59
CA PHE A 266 -20.93 -15.70 1.01
C PHE A 266 -21.97 -15.43 -0.09
N VAL A 267 -21.56 -15.29 -1.35
CA VAL A 267 -22.49 -15.14 -2.49
C VAL A 267 -23.36 -16.39 -2.65
N HIS A 268 -22.79 -17.58 -2.55
CA HIS A 268 -23.54 -18.84 -2.62
C HIS A 268 -24.57 -18.97 -1.48
N LEU A 269 -24.22 -18.54 -0.26
CA LEU A 269 -25.19 -18.48 0.85
C LEU A 269 -26.38 -17.56 0.52
N LYS A 270 -26.12 -16.36 0.01
CA LYS A 270 -27.18 -15.41 -0.39
C LYS A 270 -28.02 -15.94 -1.57
N LEU A 271 -27.46 -16.78 -2.43
CA LEU A 271 -28.17 -17.44 -3.53
C LEU A 271 -28.97 -18.69 -3.08
N GLY A 272 -28.94 -19.05 -1.78
CA GLY A 272 -29.59 -20.27 -1.30
C GLY A 272 -28.93 -21.57 -1.80
N GLN A 273 -27.60 -21.55 -1.97
CA GLN A 273 -26.80 -22.68 -2.46
C GLN A 273 -25.82 -23.15 -1.37
N PRO A 274 -26.32 -23.75 -0.28
CA PRO A 274 -25.51 -24.05 0.92
C PRO A 274 -24.37 -25.02 0.64
N ASP A 275 -24.57 -26.06 -0.20
CA ASP A 275 -23.51 -27.03 -0.50
C ASP A 275 -22.31 -26.40 -1.20
N ARG A 276 -22.58 -25.47 -2.13
CA ARG A 276 -21.52 -24.71 -2.81
C ARG A 276 -20.82 -23.76 -1.85
N ALA A 277 -21.57 -23.14 -0.94
CA ALA A 277 -21.00 -22.29 0.09
C ALA A 277 -20.06 -23.08 1.01
N VAL A 278 -20.47 -24.27 1.49
CA VAL A 278 -19.62 -25.18 2.30
C VAL A 278 -18.33 -25.51 1.55
N ALA A 279 -18.42 -25.90 0.28
CA ALA A 279 -17.24 -26.24 -0.53
C ALA A 279 -16.25 -25.07 -0.64
N ASP A 280 -16.74 -23.85 -0.80
CA ASP A 280 -15.90 -22.65 -0.87
C ASP A 280 -15.28 -22.30 0.49
N TYR A 281 -16.05 -22.35 1.58
CA TYR A 281 -15.49 -22.14 2.92
C TYR A 281 -14.48 -23.21 3.31
N ASP A 282 -14.69 -24.47 2.92
CA ASP A 282 -13.70 -25.55 3.10
C ASP A 282 -12.41 -25.24 2.32
N ALA A 283 -12.52 -24.69 1.10
CA ALA A 283 -11.37 -24.28 0.34
C ALA A 283 -10.60 -23.14 1.02
N ALA A 284 -11.30 -22.16 1.57
CA ALA A 284 -10.69 -21.07 2.35
C ALA A 284 -10.00 -21.60 3.62
N LEU A 285 -10.67 -22.49 4.35
CA LEU A 285 -10.15 -23.05 5.61
C LEU A 285 -8.98 -24.03 5.42
N ARG A 286 -8.77 -24.59 4.23
CA ARG A 286 -7.53 -25.32 3.91
C ARG A 286 -6.31 -24.41 3.93
N VAL A 287 -6.48 -23.14 3.61
CA VAL A 287 -5.39 -22.15 3.60
C VAL A 287 -5.25 -21.47 4.95
N ASP A 288 -6.37 -21.02 5.56
CA ASP A 288 -6.42 -20.45 6.90
C ASP A 288 -7.46 -21.18 7.76
N PRO A 289 -7.02 -22.24 8.48
CA PRO A 289 -7.93 -23.06 9.31
C PRO A 289 -8.59 -22.29 10.47
N LYS A 290 -8.11 -21.10 10.79
CA LYS A 290 -8.60 -20.27 11.88
C LYS A 290 -9.39 -19.04 11.43
N SER A 291 -9.64 -18.89 10.11
CA SER A 291 -10.43 -17.76 9.60
C SER A 291 -11.81 -17.73 10.25
N PRO A 292 -12.10 -16.69 11.05
CA PRO A 292 -13.38 -16.59 11.77
C PRO A 292 -14.56 -16.49 10.82
N ARG A 293 -14.39 -15.73 9.74
CA ARG A 293 -15.45 -15.53 8.74
C ARG A 293 -15.77 -16.83 8.01
N SER A 294 -14.74 -17.58 7.61
CA SER A 294 -14.92 -18.84 6.92
C SER A 294 -15.56 -19.91 7.83
N LEU A 295 -15.17 -20.00 9.10
CA LEU A 295 -15.79 -20.89 10.09
C LEU A 295 -17.26 -20.52 10.29
N TYR A 296 -17.56 -19.25 10.55
CA TYR A 296 -18.94 -18.80 10.75
C TYR A 296 -19.80 -19.01 9.50
N GLY A 297 -19.30 -18.63 8.34
CA GLY A 297 -19.99 -18.79 7.05
C GLY A 297 -20.27 -20.26 6.76
N ARG A 298 -19.30 -21.17 7.00
CA ARG A 298 -19.49 -22.61 6.84
C ARG A 298 -20.53 -23.17 7.82
N GLY A 299 -20.50 -22.72 9.07
CA GLY A 299 -21.51 -23.11 10.07
C GLY A 299 -22.93 -22.72 9.64
N LEU A 300 -23.12 -21.49 9.15
CA LEU A 300 -24.39 -21.05 8.61
C LEU A 300 -24.81 -21.83 7.35
N ALA A 301 -23.86 -22.15 6.45
CA ALA A 301 -24.15 -22.94 5.26
C ALA A 301 -24.62 -24.35 5.62
N LYS A 302 -23.93 -25.02 6.54
CA LYS A 302 -24.34 -26.34 7.05
C LYS A 302 -25.71 -26.30 7.73
N GLN A 303 -26.01 -25.25 8.49
CA GLN A 303 -27.32 -25.08 9.12
C GLN A 303 -28.46 -24.98 8.10
N ARG A 304 -28.24 -24.33 6.96
CA ARG A 304 -29.24 -24.19 5.89
C ARG A 304 -29.35 -25.42 4.99
N GLY A 305 -28.28 -26.21 4.91
CA GLY A 305 -28.22 -27.46 4.13
C GLY A 305 -28.68 -28.70 4.92
N ASP A 306 -29.19 -28.55 6.14
CA ASP A 306 -29.62 -29.65 7.01
C ASP A 306 -28.50 -30.65 7.36
N VAL A 307 -27.25 -30.18 7.43
CA VAL A 307 -26.08 -31.01 7.76
C VAL A 307 -25.85 -31.06 9.27
N THR A 308 -25.68 -32.27 9.82
CA THR A 308 -25.61 -32.54 11.27
C THR A 308 -24.36 -32.02 12.00
N GLU A 309 -23.30 -31.65 11.29
CA GLU A 309 -22.01 -31.19 11.87
C GLU A 309 -21.89 -29.67 12.11
N ARG A 310 -23.00 -28.98 12.30
CA ARG A 310 -23.08 -27.51 12.39
C ARG A 310 -22.46 -26.88 13.63
N GLU A 311 -22.51 -27.63 14.77
CA GLU A 311 -22.18 -27.03 16.07
C GLU A 311 -20.70 -26.71 16.26
N VAL A 312 -19.80 -27.49 15.68
CA VAL A 312 -18.35 -27.34 15.85
C VAL A 312 -17.86 -26.00 15.30
N ASP A 313 -18.33 -25.60 14.13
CA ASP A 313 -17.92 -24.36 13.47
C ASP A 313 -18.47 -23.13 14.20
N LEU A 314 -19.72 -23.19 14.67
CA LEU A 314 -20.36 -22.07 15.41
C LEU A 314 -19.80 -21.93 16.83
N ILE A 315 -19.37 -23.01 17.48
CA ILE A 315 -18.71 -22.99 18.80
C ILE A 315 -17.30 -22.41 18.70
N ALA A 316 -16.55 -22.75 17.64
CA ALA A 316 -15.22 -22.23 17.41
C ALA A 316 -15.19 -20.70 17.21
N VAL A 317 -16.34 -20.11 16.88
CA VAL A 317 -16.52 -18.69 16.57
C VAL A 317 -17.14 -17.90 17.74
N LYS A 318 -17.57 -18.56 18.84
CA LYS A 318 -18.19 -17.88 20.02
C LYS A 318 -17.40 -16.70 20.60
N PRO A 319 -16.06 -16.61 20.48
CA PRO A 319 -15.32 -15.40 20.90
C PRO A 319 -15.26 -14.32 19.83
N ILE A 320 -15.85 -14.53 18.65
CA ILE A 320 -15.70 -13.61 17.53
C ILE A 320 -16.73 -12.50 17.61
N THR A 321 -16.20 -11.31 17.55
CA THR A 321 -16.79 -10.00 17.58
C THR A 321 -18.14 -9.90 16.86
N SER A 322 -19.03 -9.09 17.47
CA SER A 322 -20.32 -8.60 16.92
C SER A 322 -20.30 -8.24 15.43
N ASP A 323 -19.14 -7.90 14.89
CA ASP A 323 -18.97 -7.39 13.53
C ASP A 323 -19.12 -8.47 12.45
N VAL A 324 -18.57 -9.68 12.67
CA VAL A 324 -18.73 -10.81 11.72
C VAL A 324 -20.18 -11.28 11.71
N ALA A 325 -20.78 -11.43 12.89
CA ALA A 325 -22.19 -11.81 13.00
C ALA A 325 -23.13 -10.77 12.38
N ALA A 326 -22.83 -9.46 12.52
CA ALA A 326 -23.59 -8.39 11.92
C ALA A 326 -23.48 -8.35 10.38
N GLU A 327 -22.30 -8.69 9.84
CA GLU A 327 -22.12 -8.82 8.38
C GLU A 327 -22.98 -9.94 7.81
N PHE A 328 -23.04 -11.07 8.50
CA PHE A 328 -23.85 -12.23 8.08
C PHE A 328 -25.34 -12.11 8.43
N ALA A 329 -25.74 -11.30 9.43
CA ALA A 329 -27.15 -11.04 9.73
C ALA A 329 -27.90 -10.45 8.51
N ARG A 330 -27.21 -9.66 7.68
CA ARG A 330 -27.72 -9.14 6.41
C ARG A 330 -27.93 -10.23 5.32
N VAL A 331 -27.54 -11.47 5.57
CA VAL A 331 -27.82 -12.60 4.66
C VAL A 331 -29.31 -12.94 4.65
N ASP A 332 -30.02 -12.72 5.77
CA ASP A 332 -31.44 -13.04 5.93
C ASP A 332 -32.38 -11.90 5.49
N GLU A 333 -31.87 -10.68 5.33
CA GLU A 333 -32.64 -9.58 4.75
C GLU A 333 -32.79 -9.84 3.24
N ARG A 334 -33.95 -10.40 2.86
CA ARG A 334 -34.35 -10.48 1.44
C ARG A 334 -34.67 -9.07 0.96
N PRO A 335 -34.33 -8.71 -0.30
CA PRO A 335 -34.76 -7.47 -0.89
C PRO A 335 -36.27 -7.35 -0.98
#